data_7e9028048427d26b70755749132383b4
#
_entry.id   7e9028048427d26b70755749132383b4
#
_cell.length_a   1.000
_cell.length_b   1.000
_cell.length_c   1.000
_cell.angle_alpha   90.00
_cell.angle_beta   90.00
_cell.angle_gamma   90.00
#
_symmetry.space_group_name_H-M   'P 1'
#
loop_
_entity.id
_entity.type
_entity.pdbx_description
1 polymer ?
#
loop_
_entity_poly.entity_id
_entity_poly.type
_entity_poly.pdbx_seq_one_letter_code
_entity_poly.pdbx_strand_id
1 'polypeptide(L)'
;MIDRLKKLGIVLSIFGLAFVVAGGYAFMKVQEGERSLSAFSAAQGVALTYNDQGQLTDRGTTEGAVPIMALLTDDWGYPVQSAELNPNDPLVNTASEYMYQMATVAYHTLHGMQTVVLDEDFTAADGTVYTAGVPYEVPVDGRYWADFDRSNPIDAIVREQAWTGTAHALIAELGVGTSTASALQMGLGLAGLFAGIGFTFILTGLGLVWATRPEVAKVPVLRPAAMPA
;
A
#
# COMPACT_ATOMS: atom_id res chain seq x y z
N MET A 1 36.29 22.29 28.63
CA MET A 1 35.20 22.41 27.65
C MET A 1 35.47 21.55 26.42
N ILE A 2 36.65 21.59 25.81
CA ILE A 2 37.06 20.84 24.63
C ILE A 2 36.87 19.32 24.81
N ASP A 3 37.33 18.73 25.92
CA ASP A 3 37.19 17.30 26.18
C ASP A 3 35.71 16.84 26.27
N ARG A 4 34.83 17.69 26.79
CA ARG A 4 33.38 17.39 26.84
C ARG A 4 32.78 17.38 25.44
N LEU A 5 33.13 18.31 24.56
CA LEU A 5 32.71 18.34 23.17
C LEU A 5 33.20 17.14 22.38
N LYS A 6 34.47 16.75 22.59
CA LYS A 6 35.02 15.52 21.99
C LYS A 6 34.28 14.26 22.41
N LYS A 7 34.00 14.11 23.71
CA LYS A 7 33.20 12.97 24.23
C LYS A 7 31.79 12.97 23.66
N LEU A 8 31.14 14.13 23.60
CA LEU A 8 29.82 14.27 23.00
C LEU A 8 29.84 13.86 21.52
N GLY A 9 30.86 14.30 20.75
CA GLY A 9 31.01 13.91 19.35
C GLY A 9 31.16 12.40 19.15
N ILE A 10 31.94 11.73 20.03
CA ILE A 10 32.09 10.27 19.98
C ILE A 10 30.75 9.58 20.29
N VAL A 11 30.03 10.03 21.33
CA VAL A 11 28.74 9.46 21.70
C VAL A 11 27.74 9.61 20.57
N LEU A 12 27.62 10.80 19.97
CA LEU A 12 26.76 11.04 18.82
C LEU A 12 27.10 10.13 17.63
N SER A 13 28.41 9.94 17.34
CA SER A 13 28.81 9.04 16.24
C SER A 13 28.43 7.59 16.51
N ILE A 14 28.51 7.11 17.76
CA ILE A 14 28.09 5.76 18.13
C ILE A 14 26.57 5.61 17.97
N PHE A 15 25.78 6.56 18.47
CA PHE A 15 24.34 6.53 18.27
C PHE A 15 23.97 6.60 16.79
N GLY A 16 24.66 7.47 16.02
CA GLY A 16 24.45 7.55 14.59
C GLY A 16 24.71 6.23 13.87
N LEU A 17 25.78 5.52 14.23
CA LEU A 17 26.07 4.18 13.70
C LEU A 17 24.96 3.18 14.04
N ALA A 18 24.46 3.20 15.28
CA ALA A 18 23.35 2.33 15.69
C ALA A 18 22.08 2.58 14.85
N PHE A 19 21.76 3.86 14.58
CA PHE A 19 20.63 4.22 13.71
C PHE A 19 20.84 3.77 12.26
N VAL A 20 22.04 3.91 11.70
CA VAL A 20 22.35 3.43 10.32
C VAL A 20 22.18 1.92 10.25
N VAL A 21 22.66 1.17 11.25
CA VAL A 21 22.51 -0.28 11.31
C VAL A 21 21.03 -0.68 11.41
N ALA A 22 20.25 0.01 12.26
CA ALA A 22 18.81 -0.24 12.38
C ALA A 22 18.07 0.05 11.06
N GLY A 23 18.39 1.17 10.40
CA GLY A 23 17.84 1.52 9.10
C GLY A 23 18.19 0.50 8.01
N GLY A 24 19.44 0.05 7.97
CA GLY A 24 19.89 -1.00 7.05
C GLY A 24 19.18 -2.34 7.28
N TYR A 25 19.00 -2.73 8.54
CA TYR A 25 18.23 -3.93 8.88
C TYR A 25 16.76 -3.82 8.46
N ALA A 26 16.12 -2.68 8.76
CA ALA A 26 14.74 -2.44 8.34
C ALA A 26 14.60 -2.49 6.81
N PHE A 27 15.53 -1.86 6.07
CA PHE A 27 15.57 -1.92 4.61
C PHE A 27 15.66 -3.35 4.08
N MET A 28 16.55 -4.19 4.65
CA MET A 28 16.66 -5.60 4.24
C MET A 28 15.35 -6.35 4.47
N LYS A 29 14.67 -6.11 5.61
CA LYS A 29 13.38 -6.76 5.91
C LYS A 29 12.26 -6.32 4.96
N VAL A 30 12.23 -5.05 4.57
CA VAL A 30 11.31 -4.57 3.53
C VAL A 30 11.57 -5.28 2.20
N GLN A 31 12.83 -5.37 1.77
CA GLN A 31 13.18 -6.05 0.53
C GLN A 31 12.82 -7.57 0.53
N GLU A 32 12.96 -8.24 1.67
CA GLU A 32 12.49 -9.63 1.83
C GLU A 32 10.96 -9.70 1.66
N GLY A 33 10.22 -8.78 2.31
CA GLY A 33 8.76 -8.71 2.22
C GLY A 33 8.26 -8.41 0.81
N GLU A 34 8.87 -7.43 0.14
CA GLU A 34 8.53 -7.08 -1.25
C GLU A 34 8.75 -8.25 -2.21
N ARG A 35 9.89 -8.97 -2.09
CA ARG A 35 10.15 -10.17 -2.91
C ARG A 35 9.10 -11.26 -2.66
N SER A 36 8.72 -11.49 -1.41
CA SER A 36 7.71 -12.49 -1.07
C SER A 36 6.33 -12.11 -1.61
N LEU A 37 5.94 -10.85 -1.49
CA LEU A 37 4.68 -10.34 -2.03
C LEU A 37 4.65 -10.45 -3.56
N SER A 38 5.71 -10.02 -4.25
CA SER A 38 5.81 -10.11 -5.70
C SER A 38 5.82 -11.57 -6.19
N ALA A 39 6.49 -12.48 -5.47
CA ALA A 39 6.48 -13.90 -5.81
C ALA A 39 5.08 -14.51 -5.64
N PHE A 40 4.35 -14.13 -4.59
CA PHE A 40 2.97 -14.56 -4.37
C PHE A 40 2.06 -14.01 -5.48
N SER A 41 2.14 -12.71 -5.79
CA SER A 41 1.36 -12.07 -6.86
C SER A 41 1.62 -12.73 -8.22
N ALA A 42 2.87 -13.03 -8.53
CA ALA A 42 3.23 -13.74 -9.75
C ALA A 42 2.64 -15.17 -9.80
N ALA A 43 2.61 -15.87 -8.66
CA ALA A 43 2.01 -17.20 -8.57
C ALA A 43 0.48 -17.16 -8.72
N GLN A 44 -0.18 -16.13 -8.21
CA GLN A 44 -1.62 -15.88 -8.39
C GLN A 44 -1.96 -15.50 -9.83
N GLY A 45 -1.06 -14.82 -10.53
CA GLY A 45 -1.25 -14.38 -11.91
C GLY A 45 -2.37 -13.35 -12.09
N VAL A 46 -2.78 -12.66 -11.02
CA VAL A 46 -3.79 -11.59 -11.09
C VAL A 46 -3.13 -10.32 -11.61
N ALA A 47 -3.66 -9.79 -12.71
CA ALA A 47 -3.16 -8.60 -13.34
C ALA A 47 -4.28 -7.62 -13.69
N LEU A 48 -4.00 -6.34 -13.60
CA LEU A 48 -4.87 -5.30 -14.14
C LEU A 48 -4.79 -5.31 -15.66
N THR A 49 -5.87 -4.90 -16.31
CA THR A 49 -5.93 -4.83 -17.78
C THR A 49 -5.80 -3.39 -18.26
N TYR A 50 -5.02 -3.22 -19.32
CA TYR A 50 -4.76 -1.92 -19.94
C TYR A 50 -4.98 -2.00 -21.45
N ASN A 51 -5.34 -0.88 -22.08
CA ASN A 51 -5.37 -0.76 -23.54
C ASN A 51 -3.96 -0.39 -24.08
N ASP A 52 -3.84 -0.29 -25.41
CA ASP A 52 -2.58 0.06 -26.08
C ASP A 52 -2.05 1.46 -25.72
N GLN A 53 -2.90 2.33 -25.16
CA GLN A 53 -2.53 3.66 -24.67
C GLN A 53 -2.14 3.67 -23.19
N GLY A 54 -2.10 2.50 -22.53
CA GLY A 54 -1.76 2.36 -21.12
C GLY A 54 -2.86 2.82 -20.15
N GLN A 55 -4.10 2.91 -20.61
CA GLN A 55 -5.24 3.25 -19.77
C GLN A 55 -5.88 1.96 -19.22
N LEU A 56 -6.29 2.01 -17.95
CA LEU A 56 -7.02 0.92 -17.32
C LEU A 56 -8.30 0.58 -18.09
N THR A 57 -8.56 -0.71 -18.19
CA THR A 57 -9.79 -1.24 -18.80
C THR A 57 -10.46 -2.22 -17.86
N ASP A 58 -11.80 -2.30 -17.96
CA ASP A 58 -12.58 -3.40 -17.41
C ASP A 58 -13.40 -4.01 -18.55
N ARG A 59 -13.39 -5.35 -18.64
CA ARG A 59 -14.05 -6.10 -19.71
C ARG A 59 -13.69 -5.57 -21.13
N GLY A 60 -12.44 -5.10 -21.27
CA GLY A 60 -11.89 -4.63 -22.54
C GLY A 60 -12.20 -3.19 -22.90
N THR A 61 -12.84 -2.42 -22.02
CA THR A 61 -13.20 -1.00 -22.30
C THR A 61 -12.68 -0.07 -21.19
N THR A 62 -12.32 1.15 -21.56
CA THR A 62 -11.96 2.20 -20.60
C THR A 62 -13.19 2.72 -19.86
N GLU A 63 -14.35 2.74 -20.52
CA GLU A 63 -15.62 3.12 -19.94
C GLU A 63 -16.03 2.20 -18.76
N GLY A 64 -15.68 0.91 -18.82
CA GLY A 64 -15.90 -0.04 -17.73
C GLY A 64 -15.03 0.26 -16.52
N ALA A 65 -13.78 0.74 -16.72
CA ALA A 65 -12.88 1.05 -15.63
C ALA A 65 -13.23 2.37 -14.89
N VAL A 66 -13.92 3.31 -15.53
CA VAL A 66 -14.27 4.60 -14.94
C VAL A 66 -15.13 4.48 -13.67
N PRO A 67 -16.26 3.74 -13.65
CA PRO A 67 -17.07 3.63 -12.44
C PRO A 67 -16.38 2.81 -11.34
N ILE A 68 -15.48 1.88 -11.67
CA ILE A 68 -14.66 1.17 -10.69
C ILE A 68 -13.70 2.14 -9.98
N MET A 69 -13.05 3.01 -10.76
CA MET A 69 -12.19 4.04 -10.19
C MET A 69 -12.99 5.03 -9.34
N ALA A 70 -14.18 5.44 -9.76
CA ALA A 70 -15.07 6.31 -9.00
C ALA A 70 -15.51 5.67 -7.68
N LEU A 71 -15.88 4.37 -7.68
CA LEU A 71 -16.17 3.62 -6.45
C LEU A 71 -14.98 3.67 -5.49
N LEU A 72 -13.76 3.50 -6.01
CA LEU A 72 -12.54 3.50 -5.20
C LEU A 72 -12.20 4.89 -4.65
N THR A 73 -12.26 5.94 -5.49
CA THR A 73 -11.78 7.28 -5.12
C THR A 73 -12.86 8.14 -4.48
N ASP A 74 -14.09 8.09 -5.00
CA ASP A 74 -15.15 9.01 -4.60
C ASP A 74 -16.00 8.41 -3.47
N ASP A 75 -16.38 7.12 -3.58
CA ASP A 75 -17.23 6.48 -2.58
C ASP A 75 -16.40 5.96 -1.38
N TRP A 76 -15.26 5.29 -1.65
CA TRP A 76 -14.39 4.76 -0.60
C TRP A 76 -13.33 5.77 -0.12
N GLY A 77 -13.09 6.86 -0.86
CA GLY A 77 -12.13 7.90 -0.52
C GLY A 77 -10.68 7.41 -0.48
N TYR A 78 -10.34 6.35 -1.22
CA TYR A 78 -8.99 5.80 -1.22
C TYR A 78 -8.04 6.66 -2.07
N PRO A 79 -6.88 7.09 -1.51
CA PRO A 79 -5.93 7.94 -2.22
C PRO A 79 -5.06 7.11 -3.18
N VAL A 80 -5.57 6.86 -4.38
CA VAL A 80 -4.84 6.10 -5.41
C VAL A 80 -3.53 6.80 -5.79
N GLN A 81 -2.44 6.06 -5.74
CA GLN A 81 -1.15 6.52 -6.25
C GLN A 81 -1.02 6.09 -7.71
N SER A 82 -1.16 7.05 -8.63
CA SER A 82 -1.15 6.76 -10.08
C SER A 82 0.17 6.13 -10.57
N ALA A 83 1.29 6.36 -9.87
CA ALA A 83 2.56 5.74 -10.18
C ALA A 83 2.58 4.21 -9.93
N GLU A 84 1.67 3.71 -9.10
CA GLU A 84 1.51 2.28 -8.81
C GLU A 84 0.68 1.58 -9.89
N LEU A 85 -0.18 2.30 -10.64
CA LEU A 85 -0.96 1.75 -11.74
C LEU A 85 -0.14 1.77 -13.04
N ASN A 86 0.76 0.78 -13.18
CA ASN A 86 1.76 0.76 -14.24
C ASN A 86 1.43 -0.27 -15.32
N PRO A 87 1.12 0.14 -16.56
CA PRO A 87 0.82 -0.80 -17.65
C PRO A 87 2.00 -1.70 -18.04
N ASN A 88 3.26 -1.33 -17.69
CA ASN A 88 4.43 -2.17 -17.94
C ASN A 88 4.68 -3.23 -16.85
N ASP A 89 4.03 -3.09 -15.71
CA ASP A 89 3.97 -4.09 -14.63
C ASP A 89 2.52 -4.21 -14.18
N PRO A 90 1.69 -4.97 -14.88
CA PRO A 90 0.25 -5.04 -14.61
C PRO A 90 -0.11 -5.99 -13.45
N LEU A 91 0.87 -6.73 -12.89
CA LEU A 91 0.63 -7.64 -11.77
C LEU A 91 0.15 -6.87 -10.55
N VAL A 92 -0.88 -7.40 -9.90
CA VAL A 92 -1.43 -6.81 -8.67
C VAL A 92 -0.46 -7.08 -7.51
N ASN A 93 0.45 -6.13 -7.25
CA ASN A 93 1.50 -6.25 -6.23
C ASN A 93 1.73 -4.98 -5.40
N THR A 94 1.08 -3.86 -5.75
CA THR A 94 1.12 -2.59 -5.01
C THR A 94 -0.18 -2.31 -4.28
N ALA A 95 -0.18 -1.36 -3.35
CA ALA A 95 -1.35 -1.03 -2.54
C ALA A 95 -2.52 -0.52 -3.40
N SER A 96 -2.25 0.37 -4.38
CA SER A 96 -3.29 0.91 -5.26
C SER A 96 -3.84 -0.14 -6.22
N GLU A 97 -3.02 -1.08 -6.69
CA GLU A 97 -3.47 -2.17 -7.56
C GLU A 97 -4.37 -3.15 -6.80
N TYR A 98 -3.99 -3.55 -5.58
CA TYR A 98 -4.84 -4.38 -4.72
C TYR A 98 -6.19 -3.70 -4.44
N MET A 99 -6.18 -2.39 -4.14
CA MET A 99 -7.41 -1.64 -3.89
C MET A 99 -8.27 -1.49 -5.14
N TYR A 100 -7.66 -1.26 -6.31
CA TYR A 100 -8.39 -1.19 -7.58
C TYR A 100 -9.02 -2.56 -7.92
N GLN A 101 -8.28 -3.65 -7.76
CA GLN A 101 -8.80 -4.99 -7.98
C GLN A 101 -9.93 -5.33 -6.99
N MET A 102 -9.82 -4.90 -5.73
CA MET A 102 -10.90 -5.03 -4.75
C MET A 102 -12.14 -4.24 -5.15
N ALA A 103 -11.95 -3.00 -5.64
CA ALA A 103 -13.05 -2.20 -6.16
C ALA A 103 -13.68 -2.84 -7.39
N THR A 104 -12.92 -3.51 -8.26
CA THR A 104 -13.43 -4.27 -9.41
C THR A 104 -14.35 -5.39 -8.95
N VAL A 105 -13.92 -6.22 -7.98
CA VAL A 105 -14.74 -7.30 -7.44
C VAL A 105 -16.01 -6.75 -6.80
N ALA A 106 -15.89 -5.71 -5.98
CA ALA A 106 -17.03 -5.09 -5.32
C ALA A 106 -17.98 -4.45 -6.33
N TYR A 107 -17.48 -3.73 -7.32
CA TYR A 107 -18.31 -3.08 -8.35
C TYR A 107 -19.16 -4.10 -9.10
N HIS A 108 -18.57 -5.19 -9.57
CA HIS A 108 -19.32 -6.24 -10.28
C HIS A 108 -20.32 -6.97 -9.38
N THR A 109 -20.03 -7.10 -8.08
CA THR A 109 -20.98 -7.63 -7.10
C THR A 109 -22.17 -6.67 -6.91
N LEU A 110 -21.88 -5.37 -6.70
CA LEU A 110 -22.90 -4.35 -6.44
C LEU A 110 -23.85 -4.10 -7.63
N HIS A 111 -23.34 -4.30 -8.86
CA HIS A 111 -24.10 -4.04 -10.10
C HIS A 111 -24.51 -5.32 -10.83
N GLY A 112 -24.41 -6.45 -10.14
CA GLY A 112 -24.82 -7.75 -10.67
C GLY A 112 -26.36 -7.93 -10.68
N MET A 113 -26.81 -8.87 -11.54
CA MET A 113 -28.17 -9.38 -11.53
C MET A 113 -28.14 -10.79 -10.93
N GLN A 114 -29.14 -11.14 -10.14
CA GLN A 114 -29.26 -12.47 -9.52
C GLN A 114 -30.56 -13.12 -9.93
N THR A 115 -30.52 -14.39 -10.30
CA THR A 115 -31.72 -15.17 -10.63
C THR A 115 -32.31 -15.76 -9.35
N VAL A 116 -33.44 -15.24 -8.91
CA VAL A 116 -34.13 -15.68 -7.71
C VAL A 116 -35.26 -16.65 -8.10
N VAL A 117 -35.29 -17.81 -7.46
CA VAL A 117 -36.37 -18.76 -7.54
C VAL A 117 -36.85 -19.03 -6.12
N LEU A 118 -38.14 -18.82 -5.87
CA LEU A 118 -38.75 -19.08 -4.55
C LEU A 118 -39.38 -20.46 -4.48
N ASP A 119 -39.38 -21.09 -3.30
CA ASP A 119 -40.04 -22.34 -3.04
C ASP A 119 -41.55 -22.18 -2.79
N GLU A 120 -41.97 -20.99 -2.34
CA GLU A 120 -43.36 -20.64 -2.05
C GLU A 120 -43.71 -19.27 -2.66
N ASP A 121 -45.01 -19.04 -2.94
CA ASP A 121 -45.49 -17.76 -3.42
C ASP A 121 -45.22 -16.67 -2.37
N PHE A 122 -44.73 -15.51 -2.83
CA PHE A 122 -44.43 -14.35 -1.96
C PHE A 122 -45.01 -13.07 -2.54
N THR A 123 -45.69 -12.29 -1.70
CA THR A 123 -46.14 -10.96 -2.07
C THR A 123 -45.27 -9.89 -1.36
N ALA A 124 -44.55 -9.09 -2.14
CA ALA A 124 -43.74 -8.01 -1.61
C ALA A 124 -44.62 -6.85 -1.07
N ALA A 125 -44.00 -5.98 -0.28
CA ALA A 125 -44.69 -4.84 0.35
C ALA A 125 -45.29 -3.82 -0.66
N ASP A 126 -44.74 -3.77 -1.86
CA ASP A 126 -45.24 -2.95 -2.98
C ASP A 126 -46.39 -3.62 -3.76
N GLY A 127 -46.82 -4.81 -3.34
CA GLY A 127 -47.87 -5.60 -3.99
C GLY A 127 -47.40 -6.50 -5.13
N THR A 128 -46.11 -6.53 -5.45
CA THR A 128 -45.55 -7.43 -6.46
C THR A 128 -45.67 -8.89 -5.99
N VAL A 129 -46.25 -9.76 -6.83
CA VAL A 129 -46.41 -11.18 -6.55
C VAL A 129 -45.32 -11.97 -7.25
N TYR A 130 -44.59 -12.75 -6.48
CA TYR A 130 -43.54 -13.68 -6.95
C TYR A 130 -44.10 -15.10 -6.78
N THR A 131 -44.22 -15.83 -7.90
CA THR A 131 -44.77 -17.20 -7.92
C THR A 131 -43.67 -18.21 -7.69
N ALA A 132 -43.90 -19.22 -6.88
CA ALA A 132 -43.01 -20.33 -6.60
C ALA A 132 -42.54 -21.04 -7.88
N GLY A 133 -41.25 -21.39 -7.96
CA GLY A 133 -40.66 -22.11 -9.09
C GLY A 133 -40.44 -21.26 -10.33
N VAL A 134 -40.82 -19.96 -10.35
CA VAL A 134 -40.56 -19.03 -11.46
C VAL A 134 -39.26 -18.27 -11.22
N PRO A 135 -38.32 -18.22 -12.20
CA PRO A 135 -37.11 -17.46 -12.07
C PRO A 135 -37.38 -15.95 -12.28
N TYR A 136 -36.82 -15.11 -11.40
CA TYR A 136 -36.88 -13.65 -11.47
C TYR A 136 -35.49 -13.08 -11.48
N GLU A 137 -35.21 -12.17 -12.40
CA GLU A 137 -33.95 -11.40 -12.42
C GLU A 137 -34.06 -10.19 -11.50
N VAL A 138 -33.28 -10.20 -10.41
CA VAL A 138 -33.29 -9.17 -9.37
C VAL A 138 -31.92 -8.52 -9.29
N PRO A 139 -31.84 -7.16 -9.46
CA PRO A 139 -30.56 -6.45 -9.34
C PRO A 139 -30.11 -6.37 -7.89
N VAL A 140 -28.81 -6.39 -7.69
CA VAL A 140 -28.20 -6.09 -6.39
C VAL A 140 -28.35 -4.60 -6.03
N ASP A 141 -28.37 -3.73 -7.04
CA ASP A 141 -28.72 -2.31 -6.93
C ASP A 141 -27.84 -1.54 -5.92
N GLY A 142 -26.53 -1.75 -5.99
CA GLY A 142 -25.55 -1.05 -5.16
C GLY A 142 -25.54 -1.47 -3.67
N ARG A 143 -26.30 -2.49 -3.29
CA ARG A 143 -26.47 -2.92 -1.89
C ARG A 143 -25.30 -3.78 -1.41
N TYR A 144 -24.70 -3.36 -0.30
CA TYR A 144 -23.73 -4.17 0.43
C TYR A 144 -24.41 -5.25 1.27
N TRP A 145 -23.64 -6.22 1.74
CA TRP A 145 -24.10 -7.37 2.54
C TRP A 145 -25.05 -7.00 3.71
N ALA A 146 -24.85 -5.85 4.34
CA ALA A 146 -25.65 -5.41 5.48
C ALA A 146 -26.97 -4.71 5.10
N ASP A 147 -27.11 -4.30 3.83
CA ASP A 147 -28.24 -3.47 3.37
C ASP A 147 -29.48 -4.29 2.98
N PHE A 148 -29.33 -5.61 2.93
CA PHE A 148 -30.43 -6.51 2.57
C PHE A 148 -31.34 -6.82 3.76
N ASP A 149 -32.66 -6.81 3.54
CA ASP A 149 -33.65 -7.26 4.51
C ASP A 149 -33.68 -8.80 4.56
N ARG A 150 -33.13 -9.36 5.62
CA ARG A 150 -33.07 -10.82 5.81
C ARG A 150 -34.45 -11.48 6.05
N SER A 151 -35.48 -10.70 6.39
CA SER A 151 -36.84 -11.18 6.53
C SER A 151 -37.58 -11.27 5.21
N ASN A 152 -37.08 -10.59 4.16
CA ASN A 152 -37.58 -10.70 2.80
C ASN A 152 -36.88 -11.85 2.09
N PRO A 153 -37.65 -12.90 1.63
CA PRO A 153 -37.05 -14.08 1.03
C PRO A 153 -36.26 -13.78 -0.27
N ILE A 154 -36.66 -12.75 -1.03
CA ILE A 154 -35.95 -12.33 -2.24
C ILE A 154 -34.60 -11.72 -1.87
N ASP A 155 -34.62 -10.78 -0.94
CA ASP A 155 -33.40 -10.12 -0.47
C ASP A 155 -32.42 -11.11 0.17
N ALA A 156 -32.92 -12.11 0.90
CA ALA A 156 -32.07 -13.13 1.48
C ALA A 156 -31.32 -13.92 0.40
N ILE A 157 -32.03 -14.34 -0.68
CA ILE A 157 -31.42 -15.06 -1.80
C ILE A 157 -30.46 -14.19 -2.59
N VAL A 158 -30.87 -12.96 -2.96
CA VAL A 158 -30.02 -12.02 -3.70
C VAL A 158 -28.73 -11.77 -2.94
N ARG A 159 -28.79 -11.52 -1.64
CA ARG A 159 -27.63 -11.31 -0.78
C ARG A 159 -26.66 -12.48 -0.84
N GLU A 160 -27.15 -13.72 -0.70
CA GLU A 160 -26.30 -14.92 -0.69
C GLU A 160 -25.68 -15.22 -2.05
N GLN A 161 -26.43 -14.95 -3.13
CA GLN A 161 -25.95 -15.17 -4.49
C GLN A 161 -24.95 -14.09 -4.93
N ALA A 162 -25.16 -12.83 -4.56
CA ALA A 162 -24.25 -11.73 -4.89
C ALA A 162 -22.98 -11.77 -4.02
N TRP A 163 -23.17 -11.79 -2.71
CA TRP A 163 -22.08 -11.75 -1.72
C TRP A 163 -21.68 -13.17 -1.28
N THR A 164 -21.23 -13.96 -2.24
CA THR A 164 -20.79 -15.34 -2.01
C THR A 164 -19.58 -15.39 -1.06
N GLY A 165 -19.34 -16.58 -0.49
CA GLY A 165 -18.09 -16.82 0.25
C GLY A 165 -16.84 -16.54 -0.58
N THR A 166 -16.87 -16.78 -1.91
CA THR A 166 -15.77 -16.45 -2.82
C THR A 166 -15.57 -14.94 -2.95
N ALA A 167 -16.66 -14.16 -3.14
CA ALA A 167 -16.56 -12.70 -3.20
C ALA A 167 -15.96 -12.12 -1.92
N HIS A 168 -16.42 -12.57 -0.75
CA HIS A 168 -15.86 -12.18 0.53
C HIS A 168 -14.38 -12.56 0.69
N ALA A 169 -14.02 -13.79 0.28
CA ALA A 169 -12.63 -14.25 0.37
C ALA A 169 -11.68 -13.43 -0.53
N LEU A 170 -12.09 -13.14 -1.76
CA LEU A 170 -11.30 -12.29 -2.68
C LEU A 170 -11.12 -10.88 -2.12
N ILE A 171 -12.19 -10.24 -1.63
CA ILE A 171 -12.11 -8.92 -1.03
C ILE A 171 -11.18 -8.94 0.20
N ALA A 172 -11.28 -9.97 1.05
CA ALA A 172 -10.40 -10.10 2.22
C ALA A 172 -8.93 -10.32 1.81
N GLU A 173 -8.66 -11.18 0.84
CA GLU A 173 -7.31 -11.42 0.31
C GLU A 173 -6.68 -10.15 -0.26
N LEU A 174 -7.42 -9.42 -1.09
CA LEU A 174 -6.99 -8.15 -1.67
C LEU A 174 -6.76 -7.08 -0.58
N GLY A 175 -7.60 -7.05 0.46
CA GLY A 175 -7.41 -6.18 1.63
C GLY A 175 -6.15 -6.52 2.41
N VAL A 176 -5.80 -7.79 2.57
CA VAL A 176 -4.52 -8.24 3.17
C VAL A 176 -3.36 -7.82 2.28
N GLY A 177 -3.46 -7.97 0.96
CA GLY A 177 -2.47 -7.50 -0.01
C GLY A 177 -2.20 -6.00 0.13
N THR A 178 -3.26 -5.18 0.14
CA THR A 178 -3.19 -3.73 0.36
C THR A 178 -2.46 -3.38 1.66
N SER A 179 -2.87 -4.03 2.77
CA SER A 179 -2.28 -3.77 4.09
C SER A 179 -0.81 -4.15 4.13
N THR A 180 -0.44 -5.26 3.50
CA THR A 180 0.95 -5.72 3.41
C THR A 180 1.80 -4.76 2.59
N ALA A 181 1.36 -4.38 1.39
CA ALA A 181 2.06 -3.42 0.54
C ALA A 181 2.25 -2.07 1.24
N SER A 182 1.19 -1.54 1.88
CA SER A 182 1.25 -0.29 2.64
C SER A 182 2.22 -0.37 3.83
N ALA A 183 2.26 -1.50 4.54
CA ALA A 183 3.20 -1.72 5.64
C ALA A 183 4.66 -1.76 5.16
N LEU A 184 4.92 -2.36 3.99
CA LEU A 184 6.26 -2.37 3.38
C LEU A 184 6.70 -0.96 2.96
N GLN A 185 5.83 -0.16 2.37
CA GLN A 185 6.10 1.25 2.04
C GLN A 185 6.42 2.07 3.29
N MET A 186 5.64 1.90 4.37
CA MET A 186 5.91 2.56 5.64
C MET A 186 7.25 2.09 6.23
N GLY A 187 7.56 0.81 6.15
CA GLY A 187 8.84 0.23 6.56
C GLY A 187 10.02 0.84 5.82
N LEU A 188 9.88 1.08 4.50
CA LEU A 188 10.88 1.76 3.68
C LEU A 188 11.09 3.21 4.13
N GLY A 189 10.01 3.94 4.43
CA GLY A 189 10.07 5.29 4.97
C GLY A 189 10.82 5.35 6.31
N LEU A 190 10.53 4.41 7.22
CA LEU A 190 11.22 4.30 8.51
C LEU A 190 12.70 3.95 8.35
N ALA A 191 13.05 3.06 7.43
CA ALA A 191 14.44 2.71 7.12
C ALA A 191 15.22 3.96 6.64
N GLY A 192 14.64 4.75 5.75
CA GLY A 192 15.19 6.02 5.29
C GLY A 192 15.35 7.05 6.41
N LEU A 193 14.35 7.18 7.27
CA LEU A 193 14.39 8.08 8.43
C LEU A 193 15.54 7.70 9.39
N PHE A 194 15.67 6.42 9.75
CA PHE A 194 16.75 5.97 10.62
C PHE A 194 18.12 6.18 9.98
N ALA A 195 18.27 5.86 8.70
CA ALA A 195 19.53 6.14 7.98
C ALA A 195 19.85 7.65 7.99
N GLY A 196 18.89 8.52 7.69
CA GLY A 196 19.07 9.98 7.68
C GLY A 196 19.47 10.53 9.05
N ILE A 197 18.79 10.15 10.13
CA ILE A 197 19.14 10.51 11.50
C ILE A 197 20.55 10.01 11.83
N GLY A 198 20.83 8.76 11.49
CA GLY A 198 22.12 8.14 11.74
C GLY A 198 23.27 8.88 11.06
N PHE A 199 23.15 9.20 9.78
CA PHE A 199 24.14 9.98 9.04
C PHE A 199 24.31 11.38 9.64
N THR A 200 23.23 12.05 10.01
CA THR A 200 23.29 13.37 10.65
C THR A 200 24.08 13.32 11.96
N PHE A 201 23.82 12.32 12.80
CA PHE A 201 24.54 12.16 14.06
C PHE A 201 26.02 11.81 13.85
N ILE A 202 26.35 10.96 12.87
CA ILE A 202 27.75 10.65 12.52
C ILE A 202 28.47 11.92 12.06
N LEU A 203 27.91 12.64 11.12
CA LEU A 203 28.55 13.86 10.58
C LEU A 203 28.73 14.93 11.65
N THR A 204 27.71 15.17 12.47
CA THR A 204 27.78 16.11 13.60
C THR A 204 28.83 15.66 14.62
N GLY A 205 28.82 14.37 14.97
CA GLY A 205 29.76 13.79 15.93
C GLY A 205 31.21 13.90 15.44
N LEU A 206 31.47 13.51 14.19
CA LEU A 206 32.78 13.64 13.55
C LEU A 206 33.23 15.11 13.45
N GLY A 207 32.31 16.03 13.11
CA GLY A 207 32.55 17.45 13.08
C GLY A 207 33.02 18.00 14.44
N LEU A 208 32.34 17.60 15.53
CA LEU A 208 32.74 17.95 16.90
C LEU A 208 34.11 17.41 17.28
N VAL A 209 34.42 16.17 16.94
CA VAL A 209 35.72 15.57 17.18
C VAL A 209 36.81 16.27 16.37
N TRP A 210 36.51 16.61 15.12
CA TRP A 210 37.47 17.36 14.27
C TRP A 210 37.73 18.77 14.80
N ALA A 211 36.71 19.51 15.18
CA ALA A 211 36.82 20.88 15.70
C ALA A 211 37.57 20.94 17.04
N THR A 212 37.67 19.84 17.76
CA THR A 212 38.41 19.76 19.03
C THR A 212 39.84 19.26 18.88
N ARG A 213 40.34 19.05 17.65
CA ARG A 213 41.75 18.68 17.43
C ARG A 213 42.63 19.87 17.79
N PRO A 214 43.73 19.64 18.54
CA PRO A 214 44.70 20.71 18.79
C PRO A 214 45.31 21.20 17.48
N GLU A 215 45.38 22.52 17.27
CA GLU A 215 46.16 23.06 16.16
C GLU A 215 47.61 22.59 16.30
N VAL A 216 48.14 21.97 15.26
CA VAL A 216 49.55 21.64 15.20
C VAL A 216 50.29 22.98 15.18
N ALA A 217 50.92 23.33 16.30
CA ALA A 217 51.74 24.56 16.39
C ALA A 217 52.75 24.54 15.23
N LYS A 218 52.65 25.52 14.33
CA LYS A 218 53.67 25.72 13.30
C LYS A 218 54.97 25.92 14.02
N VAL A 219 55.90 24.96 13.94
CA VAL A 219 57.24 25.08 14.46
C VAL A 219 57.83 26.33 13.81
N PRO A 220 58.26 27.35 14.59
CA PRO A 220 58.88 28.52 14.00
C PRO A 220 60.13 28.07 13.25
N VAL A 221 60.19 28.36 11.95
CA VAL A 221 61.44 28.16 11.18
C VAL A 221 62.48 29.14 11.76
N LEU A 222 63.42 28.60 12.56
CA LEU A 222 64.53 29.33 13.03
C LEU A 222 65.34 29.86 11.79
N ARG A 223 65.26 31.13 11.54
CA ARG A 223 66.16 31.76 10.54
C ARG A 223 67.61 31.59 11.02
N PRO A 224 68.48 31.08 10.15
CA PRO A 224 69.90 31.04 10.49
C PRO A 224 70.41 32.47 10.83
N ALA A 225 71.12 32.61 11.93
CA ALA A 225 71.73 33.86 12.28
C ALA A 225 72.72 34.30 11.17
N ALA A 226 72.58 35.54 10.68
CA ALA A 226 73.54 36.10 9.74
C ALA A 226 74.93 36.08 10.39
N MET A 227 75.90 35.46 9.73
CA MET A 227 77.30 35.52 10.15
C MET A 227 77.79 37.00 10.00
N PRO A 228 78.46 37.54 11.01
CA PRO A 228 79.11 38.86 10.83
C PRO A 228 80.28 38.74 9.88
N ALA A 229 80.45 39.76 9.04
CA ALA A 229 81.54 39.93 8.08
C ALA A 229 82.89 40.23 8.76
#